data_94376d5897d741819c8e435888f550d6
#
_entry.id   94376d5897d741819c8e435888f550d6
#
_cell.length_a   1.000
_cell.length_b   1.000
_cell.length_c   1.000
_cell.angle_alpha   90.00
_cell.angle_beta   90.00
_cell.angle_gamma   90.00
#
_symmetry.space_group_name_H-M   'P 1'
#
loop_
_entity.id
_entity.type
_entity.pdbx_description
1 polymer ?
#
loop_
_entity_poly.entity_id
_entity_poly.type
_entity_poly.pdbx_seq_one_letter_code
_entity_poly.pdbx_strand_id
1 'polypeptide(L)'
;MTEFSLSDTSHIIFAIACIAMIVYLPKFVLYKSDVWKKLVIVAIFVFILINQGLDFYREGYTQQIKLGLPLHLCDFSCASIMLYFITQRREFFLFAFFAGISGAGMAILTPDVLYSFPHIDYVRHMIGHSMILLGVSYAMTIDNQRPYFKDVHRVLLVLTFFLILMYPINYLLGPPSNYWYVMEKPPGLNVTGFMRDAPYHMIDIYILAVIVCYLIYLPYLIKDKLNKTNI
;
A
#
# COMPACT_ATOMS: atom_id res chain seq x y z
N MET A 1 11.17 23.60 -10.89
CA MET A 1 10.65 22.50 -10.06
C MET A 1 11.82 21.98 -9.26
N THR A 2 11.68 21.81 -7.96
CA THR A 2 12.74 21.26 -7.11
C THR A 2 12.70 19.73 -7.18
N GLU A 3 13.85 19.08 -7.31
CA GLU A 3 13.96 17.64 -7.17
C GLU A 3 13.52 17.22 -5.77
N PHE A 4 12.97 16.01 -5.66
CA PHE A 4 12.48 15.50 -4.40
C PHE A 4 13.61 15.21 -3.41
N SER A 5 13.41 15.62 -2.16
CA SER A 5 14.25 15.24 -1.02
C SER A 5 13.38 14.83 0.18
N LEU A 6 13.76 13.76 0.87
CA LEU A 6 13.09 13.31 2.09
C LEU A 6 13.08 14.37 3.21
N SER A 7 14.04 15.28 3.20
CA SER A 7 14.15 16.38 4.17
C SER A 7 13.31 17.61 3.81
N ASP A 8 12.61 17.61 2.66
CA ASP A 8 11.79 18.72 2.26
C ASP A 8 10.66 18.97 3.27
N THR A 9 10.59 20.19 3.79
CA THR A 9 9.54 20.60 4.72
C THR A 9 8.14 20.38 4.15
N SER A 10 7.96 20.62 2.85
CA SER A 10 6.69 20.37 2.14
C SER A 10 6.29 18.89 2.17
N HIS A 11 7.26 17.98 2.01
CA HIS A 11 7.00 16.53 2.12
C HIS A 11 6.59 16.15 3.54
N ILE A 12 7.33 16.61 4.54
CA ILE A 12 7.03 16.29 5.95
C ILE A 12 5.62 16.77 6.31
N ILE A 13 5.25 18.02 5.96
CA ILE A 13 3.92 18.57 6.23
C ILE A 13 2.84 17.75 5.51
N PHE A 14 3.04 17.41 4.23
CA PHE A 14 2.06 16.66 3.45
C PHE A 14 1.89 15.24 3.99
N ALA A 15 2.98 14.56 4.34
CA ALA A 15 2.95 13.23 4.95
C ALA A 15 2.20 13.25 6.30
N ILE A 16 2.46 14.24 7.16
CA ILE A 16 1.73 14.43 8.42
C ILE A 16 0.23 14.64 8.15
N ALA A 17 -0.13 15.47 7.17
CA ALA A 17 -1.52 15.70 6.81
C ALA A 17 -2.21 14.41 6.32
N CYS A 18 -1.53 13.61 5.48
CA CYS A 18 -2.02 12.29 5.05
C CYS A 18 -2.22 11.35 6.23
N ILE A 19 -1.25 11.22 7.11
CA ILE A 19 -1.33 10.37 8.30
C ILE A 19 -2.46 10.84 9.23
N ALA A 20 -2.58 12.15 9.44
CA ALA A 20 -3.67 12.72 10.23
C ALA A 20 -5.04 12.37 9.63
N MET A 21 -5.21 12.51 8.32
CA MET A 21 -6.44 12.11 7.61
C MET A 21 -6.74 10.62 7.81
N ILE A 22 -5.75 9.74 7.62
CA ILE A 22 -5.89 8.28 7.76
C ILE A 22 -6.34 7.91 9.18
N VAL A 23 -5.80 8.58 10.20
CA VAL A 23 -6.07 8.25 11.61
C VAL A 23 -7.36 8.89 12.13
N TYR A 24 -7.60 10.17 11.79
CA TYR A 24 -8.67 10.94 12.44
C TYR A 24 -9.98 10.93 11.65
N LEU A 25 -9.97 10.82 10.32
CA LEU A 25 -11.20 10.83 9.54
C LEU A 25 -12.14 9.66 9.88
N PRO A 26 -11.67 8.39 9.96
CA PRO A 26 -12.54 7.29 10.36
C PRO A 26 -13.10 7.46 11.80
N LYS A 27 -12.29 7.96 12.74
CA LYS A 27 -12.73 8.24 14.11
C LYS A 27 -13.79 9.34 14.16
N PHE A 28 -13.64 10.39 13.36
CA PHE A 28 -14.64 11.45 13.25
C PHE A 28 -15.95 10.94 12.68
N VAL A 29 -15.89 10.08 11.65
CA VAL A 29 -17.06 9.55 10.96
C VAL A 29 -17.74 8.43 11.77
N LEU A 30 -17.04 7.80 12.72
CA LEU A 30 -17.58 6.72 13.57
C LEU A 30 -18.91 7.10 14.23
N TYR A 31 -19.01 8.33 14.73
CA TYR A 31 -20.19 8.86 15.44
C TYR A 31 -21.15 9.62 14.51
N LYS A 32 -20.95 9.61 13.20
CA LYS A 32 -21.81 10.26 12.21
C LYS A 32 -22.84 9.28 11.63
N SER A 33 -23.82 9.82 10.92
CA SER A 33 -24.83 9.02 10.22
C SER A 33 -24.20 8.11 9.16
N ASP A 34 -24.94 7.08 8.76
CA ASP A 34 -24.47 6.14 7.72
C ASP A 34 -24.25 6.81 6.36
N VAL A 35 -24.88 7.96 6.11
CA VAL A 35 -24.62 8.76 4.90
C VAL A 35 -23.17 9.23 4.90
N TRP A 36 -22.64 9.77 6.00
CA TRP A 36 -21.25 10.20 6.10
C TRP A 36 -20.27 9.03 5.95
N LYS A 37 -20.60 7.88 6.54
CA LYS A 37 -19.80 6.67 6.42
C LYS A 37 -19.72 6.20 4.96
N LYS A 38 -20.87 6.19 4.26
CA LYS A 38 -20.92 5.84 2.81
C LYS A 38 -20.18 6.86 1.95
N LEU A 39 -20.27 8.15 2.25
CA LEU A 39 -19.55 9.19 1.51
C LEU A 39 -18.02 8.99 1.57
N VAL A 40 -17.47 8.59 2.72
CA VAL A 40 -16.04 8.28 2.83
C VAL A 40 -15.67 7.07 1.96
N ILE A 41 -16.48 6.01 1.96
CA ILE A 41 -16.24 4.85 1.08
C ILE A 41 -16.28 5.27 -0.39
N VAL A 42 -17.29 6.05 -0.80
CA VAL A 42 -17.41 6.55 -2.17
C VAL A 42 -16.20 7.41 -2.53
N ALA A 43 -15.75 8.29 -1.64
CA ALA A 43 -14.57 9.10 -1.87
C ALA A 43 -13.31 8.23 -2.08
N ILE A 44 -13.10 7.20 -1.24
CA ILE A 44 -12.00 6.25 -1.41
C ILE A 44 -12.06 5.59 -2.79
N PHE A 45 -13.22 5.09 -3.21
CA PHE A 45 -13.40 4.47 -4.53
C PHE A 45 -13.07 5.43 -5.67
N VAL A 46 -13.65 6.63 -5.64
CA VAL A 46 -13.47 7.64 -6.69
C VAL A 46 -11.99 8.03 -6.81
N PHE A 47 -11.32 8.29 -5.69
CA PHE A 47 -9.90 8.65 -5.73
C PHE A 47 -9.01 7.50 -6.20
N ILE A 48 -9.26 6.26 -5.76
CA ILE A 48 -8.52 5.09 -6.25
C ILE A 48 -8.71 4.94 -7.76
N LEU A 49 -9.95 4.97 -8.26
CA LEU A 49 -10.23 4.80 -9.69
C LEU A 49 -9.62 5.92 -10.54
N ILE A 50 -9.72 7.18 -10.09
CA ILE A 50 -9.06 8.30 -10.76
C ILE A 50 -7.55 8.11 -10.79
N ASN A 51 -6.94 7.74 -9.66
CA ASN A 51 -5.50 7.53 -9.59
C ASN A 51 -5.04 6.42 -10.51
N GLN A 52 -5.71 5.26 -10.48
CA GLN A 52 -5.42 4.12 -11.37
C GLN A 52 -5.59 4.49 -12.86
N GLY A 53 -6.63 5.25 -13.20
CA GLY A 53 -6.83 5.75 -14.54
C GLY A 53 -5.74 6.72 -15.01
N LEU A 54 -5.26 7.59 -14.11
CA LEU A 54 -4.16 8.50 -14.38
C LEU A 54 -2.82 7.76 -14.51
N ASP A 55 -2.55 6.73 -13.69
CA ASP A 55 -1.36 5.87 -13.81
C ASP A 55 -1.34 5.17 -15.17
N PHE A 56 -2.45 4.53 -15.54
CA PHE A 56 -2.56 3.87 -16.83
C PHE A 56 -2.38 4.85 -18.00
N TYR A 57 -2.97 6.05 -17.92
CA TYR A 57 -2.82 7.07 -18.96
C TYR A 57 -1.36 7.57 -19.05
N ARG A 58 -0.75 7.97 -17.94
CA ARG A 58 0.57 8.63 -17.93
C ARG A 58 1.72 7.66 -18.18
N GLU A 59 1.66 6.46 -17.65
CA GLU A 59 2.73 5.47 -17.78
C GLU A 59 2.45 4.49 -18.92
N GLY A 60 1.23 3.98 -19.00
CA GLY A 60 0.84 3.00 -20.00
C GLY A 60 0.63 3.63 -21.38
N TYR A 61 -0.29 4.58 -21.49
CA TYR A 61 -0.67 5.13 -22.80
C TYR A 61 0.36 6.11 -23.37
N THR A 62 0.90 7.04 -22.54
CA THR A 62 1.85 8.06 -23.02
C THR A 62 3.30 7.56 -23.10
N GLN A 63 3.65 6.46 -22.45
CA GLN A 63 4.99 5.87 -22.50
C GLN A 63 4.94 4.47 -23.11
N GLN A 64 4.73 3.44 -22.28
CA GLN A 64 4.63 2.06 -22.73
C GLN A 64 3.53 1.33 -21.94
N ILE A 65 2.62 0.65 -22.64
CA ILE A 65 1.47 -0.06 -22.04
C ILE A 65 1.88 -0.97 -20.87
N LYS A 66 3.04 -1.60 -20.99
CA LYS A 66 3.56 -2.52 -19.99
C LYS A 66 4.16 -1.85 -18.73
N LEU A 67 4.18 -0.52 -18.65
CA LEU A 67 4.51 0.21 -17.42
C LEU A 67 3.26 0.58 -16.63
N GLY A 68 2.15 0.82 -17.32
CA GLY A 68 0.89 1.27 -16.70
C GLY A 68 -0.10 0.16 -16.38
N LEU A 69 0.26 -1.12 -16.53
CA LEU A 69 -0.63 -2.22 -16.12
C LEU A 69 -0.78 -2.23 -14.59
N PRO A 70 -2.00 -2.46 -14.06
CA PRO A 70 -2.26 -2.45 -12.61
C PRO A 70 -1.76 -3.74 -11.96
N LEU A 71 -0.44 -3.95 -11.97
CA LEU A 71 0.22 -5.17 -11.50
C LEU A 71 1.18 -4.93 -10.34
N HIS A 72 1.33 -3.69 -9.85
CA HIS A 72 2.11 -3.41 -8.64
C HIS A 72 1.39 -3.89 -7.38
N LEU A 73 2.13 -4.11 -6.31
CA LEU A 73 1.58 -4.52 -5.01
C LEU A 73 0.51 -3.53 -4.49
N CYS A 74 0.70 -2.24 -4.76
CA CYS A 74 -0.25 -1.21 -4.38
C CYS A 74 -1.56 -1.30 -5.16
N ASP A 75 -1.53 -1.73 -6.44
CA ASP A 75 -2.73 -1.96 -7.25
C ASP A 75 -3.56 -3.12 -6.70
N PHE A 76 -2.90 -4.21 -6.31
CA PHE A 76 -3.56 -5.31 -5.61
C PHE A 76 -4.14 -4.88 -4.27
N SER A 77 -3.48 -3.97 -3.55
CA SER A 77 -3.99 -3.41 -2.30
C SER A 77 -5.19 -2.50 -2.54
N CYS A 78 -5.17 -1.67 -3.59
CA CYS A 78 -6.31 -0.87 -4.05
C CYS A 78 -7.51 -1.76 -4.40
N ALA A 79 -7.30 -2.77 -5.25
CA ALA A 79 -8.35 -3.72 -5.62
C ALA A 79 -8.91 -4.45 -4.39
N SER A 80 -8.03 -4.87 -3.48
CA SER A 80 -8.43 -5.59 -2.28
C SER A 80 -9.28 -4.73 -1.35
N ILE A 81 -8.91 -3.48 -1.07
CA ILE A 81 -9.73 -2.64 -0.19
C ILE A 81 -11.08 -2.29 -0.83
N MET A 82 -11.14 -2.08 -2.14
CA MET A 82 -12.41 -1.89 -2.85
C MET A 82 -13.28 -3.15 -2.81
N LEU A 83 -12.69 -4.33 -3.07
CA LEU A 83 -13.40 -5.61 -2.97
C LEU A 83 -13.87 -5.89 -1.54
N TYR A 84 -13.11 -5.49 -0.52
CA TYR A 84 -13.57 -5.56 0.86
C TYR A 84 -14.86 -4.74 1.06
N PHE A 85 -14.91 -3.51 0.63
CA PHE A 85 -16.10 -2.67 0.79
C PHE A 85 -17.32 -3.20 0.02
N ILE A 86 -17.13 -3.83 -1.13
CA ILE A 86 -18.21 -4.43 -1.92
C ILE A 86 -18.70 -5.74 -1.29
N THR A 87 -17.78 -6.61 -0.88
CA THR A 87 -18.11 -8.01 -0.52
C THR A 87 -18.15 -8.28 0.97
N GLN A 88 -17.60 -7.38 1.77
CA GLN A 88 -17.38 -7.52 3.22
C GLN A 88 -16.55 -8.79 3.58
N ARG A 89 -15.85 -9.37 2.61
CA ARG A 89 -15.00 -10.54 2.83
C ARG A 89 -13.70 -10.14 3.50
N ARG A 90 -13.45 -10.72 4.64
CA ARG A 90 -12.30 -10.42 5.51
C ARG A 90 -10.94 -10.68 4.83
N GLU A 91 -10.86 -11.62 3.91
CA GLU A 91 -9.64 -11.95 3.18
C GLU A 91 -9.10 -10.73 2.41
N PHE A 92 -9.98 -9.95 1.80
CA PHE A 92 -9.60 -8.73 1.08
C PHE A 92 -9.12 -7.63 2.04
N PHE A 93 -9.77 -7.47 3.19
CA PHE A 93 -9.26 -6.57 4.24
C PHE A 93 -7.85 -7.00 4.68
N LEU A 94 -7.63 -8.28 4.95
CA LEU A 94 -6.33 -8.78 5.42
C LEU A 94 -5.21 -8.53 4.41
N PHE A 95 -5.48 -8.76 3.11
CA PHE A 95 -4.51 -8.46 2.08
C PHE A 95 -4.18 -6.96 2.06
N ALA A 96 -5.21 -6.08 2.00
CA ALA A 96 -5.02 -4.63 2.02
C ALA A 96 -4.34 -4.16 3.31
N PHE A 97 -4.61 -4.79 4.45
CA PHE A 97 -3.98 -4.48 5.73
C PHE A 97 -2.47 -4.72 5.70
N PHE A 98 -2.03 -5.92 5.35
CA PHE A 98 -0.59 -6.24 5.37
C PHE A 98 0.15 -5.65 4.18
N ALA A 99 -0.34 -5.85 2.96
CA ALA A 99 0.30 -5.35 1.74
C ALA A 99 0.18 -3.83 1.62
N GLY A 100 -0.98 -3.25 1.98
CA GLY A 100 -1.19 -1.81 1.96
C GLY A 100 -0.36 -1.08 3.01
N ILE A 101 -0.32 -1.54 4.27
CA ILE A 101 0.51 -0.89 5.30
C ILE A 101 2.00 -0.99 4.93
N SER A 102 2.48 -2.12 4.43
CA SER A 102 3.87 -2.26 4.02
C SER A 102 4.19 -1.41 2.78
N GLY A 103 3.42 -1.55 1.69
CA GLY A 103 3.67 -0.85 0.43
C GLY A 103 3.28 0.63 0.47
N ALA A 104 2.00 0.93 0.74
CA ALA A 104 1.53 2.31 0.75
C ALA A 104 2.09 3.11 1.94
N GLY A 105 2.37 2.47 3.08
CA GLY A 105 3.05 3.11 4.20
C GLY A 105 4.46 3.56 3.83
N MET A 106 5.24 2.70 3.18
CA MET A 106 6.57 3.05 2.65
C MET A 106 6.48 4.14 1.59
N ALA A 107 5.52 4.06 0.67
CA ALA A 107 5.32 5.05 -0.37
C ALA A 107 4.98 6.46 0.16
N ILE A 108 4.32 6.58 1.31
CA ILE A 108 4.07 7.87 1.97
C ILE A 108 5.32 8.38 2.69
N LEU A 109 6.09 7.49 3.31
CA LEU A 109 7.29 7.88 4.07
C LEU A 109 8.49 8.14 3.18
N THR A 110 8.63 7.38 2.10
CA THR A 110 9.76 7.45 1.16
C THR A 110 9.24 7.37 -0.28
N PRO A 111 8.53 8.42 -0.76
CA PRO A 111 7.91 8.41 -2.09
C PRO A 111 8.95 8.29 -3.19
N ASP A 112 8.69 7.40 -4.15
CA ASP A 112 9.49 7.24 -5.37
C ASP A 112 8.98 8.21 -6.44
N VAL A 113 9.39 9.47 -6.33
CA VAL A 113 9.01 10.56 -7.21
C VAL A 113 10.21 11.45 -7.53
N LEU A 114 10.23 12.02 -8.73
CA LEU A 114 11.34 12.89 -9.16
C LEU A 114 11.25 14.30 -8.59
N TYR A 115 10.04 14.82 -8.40
CA TYR A 115 9.79 16.22 -8.01
C TYR A 115 8.97 16.31 -6.74
N SER A 116 9.30 17.33 -5.92
CA SER A 116 8.58 17.65 -4.68
C SER A 116 7.23 18.32 -4.95
N PHE A 117 6.43 18.48 -3.88
CA PHE A 117 5.22 19.31 -3.90
C PHE A 117 5.53 20.72 -4.45
N PRO A 118 4.67 21.30 -5.29
CA PRO A 118 3.31 20.87 -5.67
C PRO A 118 3.22 20.06 -6.99
N HIS A 119 4.25 19.33 -7.40
CA HIS A 119 4.21 18.57 -8.65
C HIS A 119 3.06 17.55 -8.64
N ILE A 120 2.36 17.42 -9.77
CA ILE A 120 1.17 16.57 -9.85
C ILE A 120 1.47 15.10 -9.54
N ASP A 121 2.64 14.60 -9.96
CA ASP A 121 3.03 13.20 -9.70
C ASP A 121 3.25 12.96 -8.21
N TYR A 122 3.84 13.93 -7.50
CA TYR A 122 3.97 13.88 -6.06
C TYR A 122 2.60 13.83 -5.36
N VAL A 123 1.71 14.77 -5.71
CA VAL A 123 0.38 14.87 -5.09
C VAL A 123 -0.43 13.60 -5.34
N ARG A 124 -0.42 13.11 -6.58
CA ARG A 124 -1.10 11.89 -7.00
C ARG A 124 -0.56 10.67 -6.25
N HIS A 125 0.77 10.53 -6.17
CA HIS A 125 1.43 9.45 -5.44
C HIS A 125 1.02 9.43 -3.97
N MET A 126 1.11 10.57 -3.29
CA MET A 126 0.78 10.69 -1.87
C MET A 126 -0.71 10.42 -1.60
N ILE A 127 -1.62 11.01 -2.39
CA ILE A 127 -3.06 10.80 -2.21
C ILE A 127 -3.46 9.37 -2.54
N GLY A 128 -2.98 8.80 -3.65
CA GLY A 128 -3.30 7.44 -4.06
C GLY A 128 -2.98 6.41 -2.97
N HIS A 129 -1.76 6.47 -2.42
CA HIS A 129 -1.34 5.58 -1.35
C HIS A 129 -2.08 5.85 -0.03
N SER A 130 -2.40 7.13 0.25
CA SER A 130 -3.20 7.48 1.43
C SER A 130 -4.61 6.91 1.39
N MET A 131 -5.23 6.76 0.20
CA MET A 131 -6.57 6.17 0.08
C MET A 131 -6.59 4.68 0.43
N ILE A 132 -5.53 3.93 0.12
CA ILE A 132 -5.39 2.53 0.55
C ILE A 132 -5.41 2.45 2.08
N LEU A 133 -4.55 3.24 2.73
CA LEU A 133 -4.44 3.24 4.20
C LEU A 133 -5.68 3.82 4.89
N LEU A 134 -6.33 4.81 4.28
CA LEU A 134 -7.60 5.33 4.77
C LEU A 134 -8.69 4.24 4.74
N GLY A 135 -8.76 3.45 3.66
CA GLY A 135 -9.68 2.33 3.56
C GLY A 135 -9.41 1.26 4.62
N VAL A 136 -8.15 0.92 4.85
CA VAL A 136 -7.75 -0.02 5.92
C VAL A 136 -8.13 0.54 7.30
N SER A 137 -7.81 1.80 7.57
CA SER A 137 -8.15 2.47 8.84
C SER A 137 -9.65 2.57 9.07
N TYR A 138 -10.42 2.82 7.99
CA TYR A 138 -11.88 2.79 8.03
C TYR A 138 -12.40 1.41 8.43
N ALA A 139 -11.96 0.34 7.75
CA ALA A 139 -12.38 -1.02 8.05
C ALA A 139 -12.05 -1.43 9.50
N MET A 140 -10.91 -0.98 10.02
CA MET A 140 -10.53 -1.21 11.41
C MET A 140 -11.40 -0.44 12.41
N THR A 141 -11.73 0.82 12.09
CA THR A 141 -12.40 1.72 13.04
C THR A 141 -13.91 1.57 13.01
N ILE A 142 -14.51 1.46 11.82
CA ILE A 142 -15.96 1.43 11.62
C ILE A 142 -16.48 -0.01 11.63
N ASP A 143 -15.80 -0.91 10.89
CA ASP A 143 -16.25 -2.30 10.74
C ASP A 143 -15.58 -3.24 11.77
N ASN A 144 -14.78 -2.69 12.71
CA ASN A 144 -14.07 -3.42 13.76
C ASN A 144 -13.20 -4.57 13.25
N GLN A 145 -12.66 -4.43 12.04
CA GLN A 145 -11.76 -5.44 11.47
C GLN A 145 -10.39 -5.39 12.16
N ARG A 146 -9.81 -6.58 12.38
CA ARG A 146 -8.44 -6.70 12.91
C ARG A 146 -7.78 -7.98 12.41
N PRO A 147 -6.44 -8.01 12.33
CA PRO A 147 -5.70 -9.23 12.05
C PRO A 147 -5.62 -10.11 13.31
N TYR A 148 -5.41 -11.41 13.07
CA TYR A 148 -5.03 -12.41 14.07
C TYR A 148 -3.74 -13.10 13.66
N PHE A 149 -3.07 -13.80 14.58
CA PHE A 149 -1.78 -14.45 14.30
C PHE A 149 -1.79 -15.37 13.08
N LYS A 150 -2.84 -16.19 12.93
CA LYS A 150 -3.02 -17.08 11.77
C LYS A 150 -3.12 -16.35 10.43
N ASP A 151 -3.55 -15.09 10.46
CA ASP A 151 -3.75 -14.31 9.23
C ASP A 151 -2.43 -13.84 8.64
N VAL A 152 -1.40 -13.64 9.47
CA VAL A 152 -0.02 -13.34 9.00
C VAL A 152 0.44 -14.43 8.03
N HIS A 153 0.32 -15.70 8.44
CA HIS A 153 0.72 -16.84 7.60
C HIS A 153 -0.10 -16.96 6.33
N ARG A 154 -1.42 -16.74 6.41
CA ARG A 154 -2.31 -16.78 5.24
C ARG A 154 -1.95 -15.72 4.21
N VAL A 155 -1.72 -14.49 4.68
CA VAL A 155 -1.33 -13.39 3.78
C VAL A 155 0.06 -13.63 3.21
N LEU A 156 1.02 -14.11 4.01
CA LEU A 156 2.35 -14.47 3.51
C LEU A 156 2.29 -15.54 2.40
N LEU A 157 1.43 -16.55 2.55
CA LEU A 157 1.22 -17.56 1.50
C LEU A 157 0.66 -16.92 0.21
N VAL A 158 -0.32 -16.01 0.33
CA VAL A 158 -0.89 -15.29 -0.82
C VAL A 158 0.16 -14.38 -1.48
N LEU A 159 0.93 -13.63 -0.68
CA LEU A 159 2.01 -12.79 -1.20
C LEU A 159 3.10 -13.62 -1.90
N THR A 160 3.46 -14.77 -1.34
CA THR A 160 4.40 -15.71 -1.96
C THR A 160 3.89 -16.22 -3.30
N PHE A 161 2.61 -16.61 -3.36
CA PHE A 161 1.99 -17.03 -4.62
C PHE A 161 2.06 -15.94 -5.69
N PHE A 162 1.69 -14.70 -5.34
CA PHE A 162 1.77 -13.58 -6.29
C PHE A 162 3.21 -13.24 -6.67
N LEU A 163 4.16 -13.29 -5.73
CA LEU A 163 5.58 -13.06 -6.03
C LEU A 163 6.09 -14.05 -7.08
N ILE A 164 5.77 -15.34 -6.90
CA ILE A 164 6.13 -16.40 -7.87
C ILE A 164 5.44 -16.16 -9.21
N LEU A 165 4.18 -15.76 -9.20
CA LEU A 165 3.40 -15.49 -10.41
C LEU A 165 3.90 -14.25 -11.17
N MET A 166 4.37 -13.23 -10.47
CA MET A 166 4.89 -12.01 -11.11
C MET A 166 6.18 -12.24 -11.89
N TYR A 167 6.98 -13.23 -11.54
CA TYR A 167 8.21 -13.53 -12.28
C TYR A 167 7.95 -13.89 -13.76
N PRO A 168 7.16 -14.93 -14.10
CA PRO A 168 6.86 -15.23 -15.49
C PRO A 168 6.07 -14.11 -16.19
N ILE A 169 5.21 -13.37 -15.48
CA ILE A 169 4.50 -12.23 -16.07
C ILE A 169 5.49 -11.15 -16.53
N ASN A 170 6.42 -10.72 -15.68
CA ASN A 170 7.44 -9.74 -16.07
C ASN A 170 8.33 -10.27 -17.18
N TYR A 171 8.72 -11.55 -17.14
CA TYR A 171 9.51 -12.17 -18.19
C TYR A 171 8.82 -12.13 -19.56
N LEU A 172 7.53 -12.45 -19.60
CA LEU A 172 6.72 -12.41 -20.83
C LEU A 172 6.48 -10.98 -21.33
N LEU A 173 6.27 -10.02 -20.44
CA LEU A 173 6.14 -8.61 -20.80
C LEU A 173 7.47 -8.04 -21.33
N GLY A 174 8.59 -8.51 -20.81
CA GLY A 174 9.92 -8.03 -21.13
C GLY A 174 10.20 -6.61 -20.62
N PRO A 175 11.46 -6.15 -20.73
CA PRO A 175 11.82 -4.82 -20.25
C PRO A 175 10.96 -3.70 -20.87
N PRO A 176 10.69 -2.63 -20.14
CA PRO A 176 11.13 -2.28 -18.80
C PRO A 176 10.24 -2.78 -17.63
N SER A 177 9.36 -3.77 -17.86
CA SER A 177 8.47 -4.29 -16.82
C SER A 177 9.26 -4.85 -15.62
N ASN A 178 8.93 -4.38 -14.42
CA ASN A 178 9.55 -4.81 -13.17
C ASN A 178 8.54 -4.78 -12.01
N TYR A 179 7.35 -5.35 -12.25
CA TYR A 179 6.30 -5.41 -11.23
C TYR A 179 6.76 -6.25 -10.04
N TRP A 180 6.49 -5.77 -8.82
CA TRP A 180 6.95 -6.33 -7.54
C TRP A 180 8.47 -6.40 -7.42
N TYR A 181 9.20 -5.67 -8.29
CA TYR A 181 10.65 -5.66 -8.33
C TYR A 181 11.29 -7.05 -8.43
N VAL A 182 10.64 -7.99 -9.16
CA VAL A 182 11.14 -9.36 -9.26
C VAL A 182 12.26 -9.53 -10.29
N MET A 183 12.41 -8.59 -11.24
CA MET A 183 13.47 -8.64 -12.25
C MET A 183 14.71 -7.90 -11.79
N GLU A 184 14.54 -6.75 -11.17
CA GLU A 184 15.60 -5.89 -10.67
C GLU A 184 15.18 -5.22 -9.37
N LYS A 185 16.13 -4.94 -8.47
CA LYS A 185 15.85 -4.20 -7.24
C LYS A 185 15.35 -2.79 -7.54
N PRO A 186 14.51 -2.18 -6.66
CA PRO A 186 14.05 -0.82 -6.85
C PRO A 186 15.24 0.15 -6.99
N PRO A 187 15.19 1.11 -7.93
CA PRO A 187 16.21 2.14 -8.05
C PRO A 187 16.17 3.11 -6.85
N GLY A 188 17.30 3.74 -6.58
CA GLY A 188 17.39 4.85 -5.62
C GLY A 188 17.93 4.47 -4.23
N LEU A 189 18.09 5.50 -3.39
CA LEU A 189 18.52 5.39 -1.99
C LEU A 189 17.35 5.11 -1.06
N ASN A 190 16.74 3.96 -1.22
CA ASN A 190 15.66 3.49 -0.33
C ASN A 190 16.17 2.36 0.58
N VAL A 191 15.30 1.83 1.43
CA VAL A 191 15.60 0.70 2.33
C VAL A 191 16.01 -0.57 1.58
N THR A 192 15.96 -0.59 0.26
CA THR A 192 16.37 -1.72 -0.58
C THR A 192 17.81 -1.61 -1.08
N GLY A 193 18.50 -0.50 -0.79
CA GLY A 193 19.89 -0.28 -1.21
C GLY A 193 20.88 -1.31 -0.68
N PHE A 194 20.58 -1.98 0.45
CA PHE A 194 21.39 -3.07 1.01
C PHE A 194 21.11 -4.44 0.39
N MET A 195 20.08 -4.58 -0.45
CA MET A 195 19.74 -5.85 -1.09
C MET A 195 20.79 -6.25 -2.11
N ARG A 196 20.99 -7.56 -2.23
CA ARG A 196 21.86 -8.16 -3.24
C ARG A 196 21.35 -7.84 -4.65
N ASP A 197 22.21 -8.02 -5.64
CA ASP A 197 21.81 -7.84 -7.03
C ASP A 197 20.93 -9.00 -7.52
N ALA A 198 20.24 -8.78 -8.65
CA ALA A 198 19.41 -9.81 -9.27
C ALA A 198 20.22 -11.09 -9.57
N PRO A 199 19.64 -12.27 -9.38
CA PRO A 199 18.28 -12.56 -8.92
C PRO A 199 18.15 -12.70 -7.39
N TYR A 200 19.24 -12.56 -6.63
CA TYR A 200 19.28 -12.84 -5.18
C TYR A 200 18.49 -11.85 -4.34
N HIS A 201 18.26 -10.61 -4.85
CA HIS A 201 17.42 -9.60 -4.22
C HIS A 201 15.98 -10.10 -3.93
N MET A 202 15.46 -11.06 -4.69
CA MET A 202 14.14 -11.65 -4.44
C MET A 202 14.05 -12.35 -3.08
N ILE A 203 15.15 -12.98 -2.64
CA ILE A 203 15.23 -13.60 -1.32
C ILE A 203 15.21 -12.50 -0.25
N ASP A 204 15.93 -11.41 -0.48
CA ASP A 204 16.00 -10.28 0.44
C ASP A 204 14.65 -9.58 0.57
N ILE A 205 13.94 -9.36 -0.56
CA ILE A 205 12.57 -8.84 -0.59
C ILE A 205 11.62 -9.76 0.20
N TYR A 206 11.72 -11.08 -0.01
CA TYR A 206 10.87 -12.03 0.69
C TYR A 206 11.12 -12.02 2.20
N ILE A 207 12.38 -12.04 2.63
CA ILE A 207 12.75 -11.95 4.05
C ILE A 207 12.22 -10.65 4.65
N LEU A 208 12.40 -9.53 3.96
CA LEU A 208 11.88 -8.22 4.40
C LEU A 208 10.35 -8.25 4.52
N ALA A 209 9.64 -8.80 3.54
CA ALA A 209 8.18 -8.92 3.58
C ALA A 209 7.72 -9.73 4.79
N VAL A 210 8.40 -10.85 5.10
CA VAL A 210 8.11 -11.67 6.30
C VAL A 210 8.29 -10.84 7.57
N ILE A 211 9.45 -10.18 7.73
CA ILE A 211 9.76 -9.35 8.90
C ILE A 211 8.71 -8.24 9.06
N VAL A 212 8.39 -7.52 7.98
CA VAL A 212 7.43 -6.41 8.00
C VAL A 212 6.02 -6.89 8.36
N CYS A 213 5.56 -8.03 7.83
CA CYS A 213 4.26 -8.58 8.20
C CYS A 213 4.16 -8.90 9.70
N TYR A 214 5.21 -9.47 10.28
CA TYR A 214 5.25 -9.72 11.74
C TYR A 214 5.36 -8.44 12.55
N LEU A 215 6.12 -7.44 12.09
CA LEU A 215 6.19 -6.13 12.76
C LEU A 215 4.85 -5.40 12.74
N ILE A 216 4.12 -5.43 11.62
CA ILE A 216 2.76 -4.87 11.50
C ILE A 216 1.80 -5.58 12.46
N TYR A 217 1.95 -6.89 12.68
CA TYR A 217 1.12 -7.64 13.60
C TYR A 217 1.51 -7.48 15.07
N LEU A 218 2.75 -7.10 15.37
CA LEU A 218 3.31 -7.06 16.75
C LEU A 218 2.44 -6.28 17.75
N PRO A 219 1.87 -5.11 17.46
CA PRO A 219 0.99 -4.39 18.39
C PRO A 219 -0.23 -5.22 18.82
N TYR A 220 -0.79 -6.01 17.90
CA TYR A 220 -1.93 -6.89 18.20
C TYR A 220 -1.54 -8.07 19.06
N LEU A 221 -0.36 -8.66 18.80
CA LEU A 221 0.20 -9.75 19.63
C LEU A 221 0.39 -9.29 21.07
N ILE A 222 0.97 -8.09 21.26
CA ILE A 222 1.18 -7.52 22.61
C ILE A 222 -0.15 -7.30 23.31
N LYS A 223 -1.12 -6.66 22.62
CA LYS A 223 -2.46 -6.42 23.16
C LYS A 223 -3.18 -7.71 23.55
N ASP A 224 -3.10 -8.75 22.73
CA ASP A 224 -3.75 -10.04 22.98
C ASP A 224 -3.12 -10.77 24.16
N LYS A 225 -1.80 -10.66 24.33
CA LYS A 225 -1.11 -11.23 25.50
C LYS A 225 -1.48 -10.50 26.80
N LEU A 226 -1.44 -9.16 26.79
CA LEU A 226 -1.80 -8.36 27.96
C LEU A 226 -3.25 -8.63 28.40
N ASN A 227 -4.19 -8.76 27.48
CA ASN A 227 -5.57 -9.07 27.81
C ASN A 227 -5.77 -10.47 28.39
N LYS A 228 -4.92 -11.47 28.03
CA LYS A 228 -4.96 -12.82 28.62
C LYS A 228 -4.37 -12.88 30.04
N THR A 229 -3.51 -11.95 30.38
CA THR A 229 -2.87 -11.92 31.71
C THR A 229 -3.78 -11.23 32.76
N ASN A 230 -4.82 -10.52 32.28
CA ASN A 230 -5.80 -9.81 33.13
C ASN A 230 -7.11 -10.59 33.35
N ILE A 231 -7.16 -11.89 32.96
CA ILE A 231 -8.24 -12.85 33.23
C ILE A 231 -7.69 -13.95 34.13
#